data_6d7fac53cb33da9f7b7d89f453a7cc4f
#
_entry.id   6d7fac53cb33da9f7b7d89f453a7cc4f
#
_cell.length_a   1.000
_cell.length_b   1.000
_cell.length_c   1.000
_cell.angle_alpha   90.00
_cell.angle_beta   90.00
_cell.angle_gamma   90.00
#
_symmetry.space_group_name_H-M   'P 1'
#
loop_
_entity.id
_entity.type
_entity.pdbx_description
1 polymer ?
#
loop_
_entity_poly.entity_id
_entity_poly.type
_entity_poly.pdbx_seq_one_letter_code
_entity_poly.pdbx_strand_id
1 'polypeptide(L)'
;MKKLMLVAAIALAGVAANAASVNWTASNIYQPGSTADKIGAGSGLVYYFCAEEVGTSTLLATLASTETTLADKVSYLNTKSMDHAALDVAGKISHATEWDKAAGDYTFYGVIFADTTVAENGKFVVTAVTSSIGWDNSANVMVGLGNQKTLTQTAGNWSTVAAYSDVPEPTSGLLLLLGMAGLALRRRRA
;
A
#
# COMPACT_ATOMS: atom_id res chain seq x y z
N MET A 1 -15.02 -69.26 10.42
CA MET A 1 -15.66 -67.98 9.97
C MET A 1 -14.63 -66.88 10.10
N LYS A 2 -13.93 -66.55 9.01
CA LYS A 2 -12.90 -65.48 8.98
C LYS A 2 -13.58 -64.19 8.61
N LYS A 3 -13.61 -63.21 9.55
CA LYS A 3 -14.08 -61.88 9.28
C LYS A 3 -13.04 -61.13 8.49
N LEU A 4 -13.35 -60.84 7.24
CA LEU A 4 -12.57 -59.97 6.38
C LEU A 4 -12.81 -58.52 6.85
N MET A 5 -11.82 -57.87 7.50
CA MET A 5 -11.83 -56.45 7.73
C MET A 5 -11.37 -55.77 6.45
N LEU A 6 -12.27 -55.15 5.76
CA LEU A 6 -12.00 -54.25 4.64
C LEU A 6 -11.57 -52.90 5.22
N VAL A 7 -10.26 -52.66 5.29
CA VAL A 7 -9.74 -51.31 5.62
C VAL A 7 -9.81 -50.49 4.34
N ALA A 8 -10.82 -49.63 4.25
CA ALA A 8 -10.88 -48.62 3.22
C ALA A 8 -9.84 -47.52 3.57
N ALA A 9 -8.65 -47.62 2.99
CA ALA A 9 -7.71 -46.51 2.98
C ALA A 9 -8.28 -45.42 2.09
N ILE A 10 -8.94 -44.45 2.68
CA ILE A 10 -9.24 -43.18 2.01
C ILE A 10 -7.89 -42.46 1.85
N ALA A 11 -7.28 -42.62 0.67
CA ALA A 11 -6.21 -41.75 0.26
C ALA A 11 -6.82 -40.32 0.09
N LEU A 12 -6.72 -39.52 1.14
CA LEU A 12 -6.82 -38.07 0.97
C LEU A 12 -5.60 -37.70 0.11
N ALA A 13 -5.76 -37.74 -1.21
CA ALA A 13 -4.92 -36.95 -2.09
C ALA A 13 -5.22 -35.49 -1.76
N GLY A 14 -4.45 -34.95 -0.84
CA GLY A 14 -4.38 -33.50 -0.66
C GLY A 14 -3.96 -32.94 -2.01
N VAL A 15 -4.91 -32.45 -2.77
CA VAL A 15 -4.62 -31.56 -3.87
C VAL A 15 -4.00 -30.35 -3.16
N ALA A 16 -2.68 -30.27 -3.18
CA ALA A 16 -2.01 -29.02 -2.92
C ALA A 16 -2.54 -28.07 -4.00
N ALA A 17 -3.57 -27.33 -3.68
CA ALA A 17 -3.98 -26.21 -4.48
C ALA A 17 -2.76 -25.29 -4.49
N ASN A 18 -2.01 -25.28 -5.60
CA ASN A 18 -1.02 -24.23 -5.81
C ASN A 18 -1.82 -22.95 -5.79
N ALA A 19 -1.65 -22.14 -4.74
CA ALA A 19 -2.25 -20.84 -4.69
C ALA A 19 -1.79 -20.08 -5.94
N ALA A 20 -2.74 -19.61 -6.72
CA ALA A 20 -2.43 -18.81 -7.89
C ALA A 20 -1.76 -17.51 -7.43
N SER A 21 -0.85 -16.97 -8.20
CA SER A 21 -0.11 -15.79 -7.84
C SER A 21 -0.31 -14.65 -8.84
N VAL A 22 -0.27 -13.43 -8.34
CA VAL A 22 -0.16 -12.22 -9.11
C VAL A 22 1.33 -11.89 -9.25
N ASN A 23 1.85 -11.93 -10.47
CA ASN A 23 3.24 -11.65 -10.77
C ASN A 23 3.41 -10.21 -11.24
N TRP A 24 4.06 -9.40 -10.44
CA TRP A 24 4.26 -7.97 -10.66
C TRP A 24 5.53 -7.69 -11.43
N THR A 25 5.43 -6.84 -12.45
CA THR A 25 6.58 -6.39 -13.22
C THR A 25 6.52 -4.90 -13.49
N ALA A 26 7.66 -4.23 -13.34
CA ALA A 26 7.87 -2.86 -13.81
C ALA A 26 9.33 -2.64 -14.14
N SER A 27 9.62 -1.59 -14.91
CA SER A 27 10.98 -1.26 -15.30
C SER A 27 11.23 0.25 -15.28
N ASN A 28 12.51 0.64 -15.30
CA ASN A 28 12.95 2.02 -15.41
C ASN A 28 12.40 2.92 -14.28
N ILE A 29 12.58 2.48 -13.03
CA ILE A 29 12.24 3.23 -11.83
C ILE A 29 13.47 4.03 -11.41
N TYR A 30 13.35 5.34 -11.39
CA TYR A 30 14.43 6.28 -11.08
C TYR A 30 14.20 6.95 -9.73
N GLN A 31 15.28 7.49 -9.17
CA GLN A 31 15.23 8.39 -8.01
C GLN A 31 14.37 9.62 -8.34
N PRO A 32 13.71 10.23 -7.35
CA PRO A 32 12.83 11.37 -7.56
C PRO A 32 13.51 12.50 -8.35
N GLY A 33 13.03 12.73 -9.57
CA GLY A 33 13.55 13.77 -10.47
C GLY A 33 14.90 13.48 -11.14
N SER A 34 15.48 12.29 -10.94
CA SER A 34 16.74 11.92 -11.62
C SER A 34 16.43 11.32 -13.01
N THR A 35 17.22 11.71 -13.99
CA THR A 35 17.18 11.14 -15.35
C THR A 35 18.19 10.02 -15.55
N ALA A 36 19.14 9.85 -14.62
CA ALA A 36 20.26 8.92 -14.71
C ALA A 36 20.20 7.83 -13.62
N ASP A 37 19.88 8.22 -12.38
CA ASP A 37 20.02 7.35 -11.22
C ASP A 37 18.74 6.56 -10.99
N LYS A 38 18.82 5.26 -11.16
CA LYS A 38 17.73 4.34 -10.79
C LYS A 38 17.73 4.10 -9.29
N ILE A 39 16.53 3.83 -8.72
CA ILE A 39 16.45 3.33 -7.35
C ILE A 39 17.21 2.00 -7.29
N GLY A 40 18.18 1.90 -6.39
CA GLY A 40 19.03 0.73 -6.25
C GLY A 40 18.26 -0.52 -5.82
N ALA A 41 18.84 -1.69 -6.05
CA ALA A 41 18.34 -2.94 -5.49
C ALA A 41 18.33 -2.84 -3.96
N GLY A 42 17.23 -3.26 -3.32
CA GLY A 42 17.04 -3.16 -1.89
C GLY A 42 16.88 -1.72 -1.34
N SER A 43 16.82 -0.70 -2.23
CA SER A 43 16.78 0.71 -1.79
C SER A 43 15.41 1.36 -1.92
N GLY A 44 14.46 0.77 -2.62
CA GLY A 44 13.09 1.24 -2.74
C GLY A 44 12.10 0.21 -2.22
N LEU A 45 10.95 0.66 -1.76
CA LEU A 45 9.87 -0.18 -1.28
C LEU A 45 8.65 -0.03 -2.18
N VAL A 46 8.02 -1.11 -2.52
CA VAL A 46 6.80 -1.12 -3.36
C VAL A 46 5.69 -1.83 -2.61
N TYR A 47 4.53 -1.19 -2.53
CA TYR A 47 3.27 -1.79 -2.10
C TYR A 47 2.39 -2.07 -3.31
N TYR A 48 1.72 -3.21 -3.32
CA TYR A 48 0.89 -3.70 -4.41
C TYR A 48 -0.58 -3.68 -4.01
N PHE A 49 -1.44 -3.13 -4.85
CA PHE A 49 -2.86 -2.93 -4.54
C PHE A 49 -3.78 -3.43 -5.64
N CYS A 50 -4.94 -3.96 -5.21
CA CYS A 50 -6.11 -4.13 -6.02
C CYS A 50 -6.96 -2.85 -5.93
N ALA A 51 -7.26 -2.23 -7.07
CA ALA A 51 -7.93 -0.93 -7.09
C ALA A 51 -9.41 -1.00 -6.68
N GLU A 52 -10.03 -2.16 -6.83
CA GLU A 52 -11.39 -2.44 -6.36
C GLU A 52 -11.48 -2.47 -4.83
N GLU A 53 -10.38 -2.81 -4.14
CA GLU A 53 -10.32 -2.83 -2.67
C GLU A 53 -9.89 -1.48 -2.10
N VAL A 54 -8.92 -0.85 -2.75
CA VAL A 54 -8.39 0.45 -2.32
C VAL A 54 -8.21 1.34 -3.54
N GLY A 55 -9.08 2.32 -3.69
CA GLY A 55 -8.94 3.33 -4.73
C GLY A 55 -7.72 4.24 -4.50
N THR A 56 -7.06 4.63 -5.56
CA THR A 56 -5.87 5.51 -5.51
C THR A 56 -6.12 6.83 -4.79
N SER A 57 -7.32 7.39 -4.90
CA SER A 57 -7.71 8.63 -4.22
C SER A 57 -7.74 8.48 -2.69
N THR A 58 -8.29 7.38 -2.19
CA THR A 58 -8.33 7.08 -0.75
C THR A 58 -6.93 6.88 -0.19
N LEU A 59 -6.08 6.15 -0.90
CA LEU A 59 -4.69 5.95 -0.53
C LEU A 59 -3.93 7.28 -0.47
N LEU A 60 -4.05 8.11 -1.51
CA LEU A 60 -3.39 9.42 -1.56
C LEU A 60 -3.86 10.33 -0.42
N ALA A 61 -5.17 10.36 -0.13
CA ALA A 61 -5.72 11.12 0.99
C ALA A 61 -5.14 10.64 2.34
N THR A 62 -5.01 9.32 2.54
CA THR A 62 -4.42 8.75 3.76
C THR A 62 -2.95 9.15 3.93
N LEU A 63 -2.14 9.04 2.87
CA LEU A 63 -0.72 9.38 2.93
C LEU A 63 -0.49 10.91 3.05
N ALA A 64 -1.38 11.73 2.51
CA ALA A 64 -1.32 13.19 2.59
C ALA A 64 -1.94 13.76 3.88
N SER A 65 -2.62 12.95 4.70
CA SER A 65 -3.24 13.42 5.93
C SER A 65 -2.20 13.83 6.97
N THR A 66 -2.35 15.02 7.53
CA THR A 66 -1.57 15.49 8.69
C THR A 66 -2.18 15.08 10.03
N GLU A 67 -3.39 14.54 10.02
CA GLU A 67 -4.11 14.07 11.22
C GLU A 67 -3.85 12.59 11.53
N THR A 68 -3.21 11.87 10.58
CA THR A 68 -2.90 10.45 10.69
C THR A 68 -1.42 10.27 11.00
N THR A 69 -1.10 9.54 12.08
CA THR A 69 0.30 9.27 12.46
C THR A 69 1.02 8.42 11.40
N LEU A 70 2.35 8.48 11.38
CA LEU A 70 3.15 7.62 10.51
C LEU A 70 2.86 6.13 10.76
N ALA A 71 2.72 5.74 12.02
CA ALA A 71 2.42 4.36 12.40
C ALA A 71 1.08 3.88 11.82
N ASP A 72 0.04 4.73 11.86
CA ASP A 72 -1.26 4.42 11.28
C ASP A 72 -1.21 4.34 9.76
N LYS A 73 -0.44 5.22 9.10
CA LYS A 73 -0.22 5.15 7.64
C LYS A 73 0.46 3.84 7.23
N VAL A 74 1.51 3.45 7.95
CA VAL A 74 2.21 2.18 7.72
C VAL A 74 1.28 0.99 7.98
N SER A 75 0.51 1.02 9.06
CA SER A 75 -0.50 0.00 9.38
C SER A 75 -1.55 -0.09 8.29
N TYR A 76 -2.03 1.04 7.77
CA TYR A 76 -2.96 1.09 6.65
C TYR A 76 -2.35 0.43 5.39
N LEU A 77 -1.13 0.80 5.01
CA LEU A 77 -0.44 0.20 3.87
C LEU A 77 -0.31 -1.31 4.03
N ASN A 78 0.19 -1.79 5.16
CA ASN A 78 0.39 -3.22 5.43
C ASN A 78 -0.93 -4.02 5.46
N THR A 79 -2.03 -3.39 5.89
CA THR A 79 -3.33 -4.09 6.00
C THR A 79 -4.10 -4.08 4.69
N LYS A 80 -3.93 -3.04 3.89
CA LYS A 80 -4.73 -2.80 2.67
C LYS A 80 -4.01 -3.19 1.39
N SER A 81 -2.68 -3.26 1.39
CA SER A 81 -1.96 -3.82 0.24
C SER A 81 -2.17 -5.34 0.15
N MET A 82 -2.04 -5.85 -1.04
CA MET A 82 -1.96 -7.30 -1.29
C MET A 82 -0.63 -7.85 -0.76
N ASP A 83 0.45 -7.07 -0.94
CA ASP A 83 1.79 -7.40 -0.49
C ASP A 83 2.70 -6.17 -0.62
N HIS A 84 3.93 -6.29 -0.15
CA HIS A 84 4.97 -5.28 -0.36
C HIS A 84 6.35 -5.93 -0.42
N ALA A 85 7.24 -5.36 -1.21
CA ALA A 85 8.60 -5.83 -1.36
C ALA A 85 9.57 -4.69 -1.68
N ALA A 86 10.84 -4.88 -1.31
CA ALA A 86 11.91 -4.04 -1.83
C ALA A 86 12.16 -4.34 -3.32
N LEU A 87 12.78 -3.41 -4.04
CA LEU A 87 13.20 -3.65 -5.42
C LEU A 87 14.30 -4.72 -5.47
N ASP A 88 14.06 -5.82 -6.16
CA ASP A 88 15.04 -6.91 -6.30
C ASP A 88 16.24 -6.50 -7.17
N VAL A 89 15.98 -5.70 -8.19
CA VAL A 89 16.98 -5.21 -9.13
C VAL A 89 16.85 -3.70 -9.28
N ALA A 90 17.95 -3.00 -9.46
CA ALA A 90 17.96 -1.55 -9.64
C ALA A 90 16.97 -1.10 -10.72
N GLY A 91 16.00 -0.31 -10.31
CA GLY A 91 14.95 0.24 -11.18
C GLY A 91 13.99 -0.77 -11.77
N LYS A 92 13.82 -1.95 -11.17
CA LYS A 92 12.87 -2.97 -11.65
C LYS A 92 12.08 -3.57 -10.51
N ILE A 93 10.85 -3.97 -10.82
CA ILE A 93 9.99 -4.82 -9.99
C ILE A 93 9.91 -6.20 -10.67
N SER A 94 10.14 -7.25 -9.89
CA SER A 94 9.88 -8.64 -10.24
C SER A 94 9.47 -9.36 -8.95
N HIS A 95 8.17 -9.40 -8.68
CA HIS A 95 7.62 -9.90 -7.42
C HIS A 95 6.40 -10.77 -7.68
N ALA A 96 6.17 -11.76 -6.85
CA ALA A 96 4.99 -12.63 -6.92
C ALA A 96 4.25 -12.62 -5.58
N THR A 97 2.96 -12.38 -5.63
CA THR A 97 2.07 -12.35 -4.47
C THR A 97 1.05 -13.47 -4.59
N GLU A 98 0.96 -14.35 -3.61
CA GLU A 98 -0.16 -15.30 -3.53
C GLU A 98 -1.45 -14.53 -3.23
N TRP A 99 -2.51 -14.85 -3.97
CA TRP A 99 -3.77 -14.15 -3.83
C TRP A 99 -4.95 -15.13 -3.89
N ASP A 100 -5.76 -15.10 -2.84
CA ASP A 100 -6.94 -15.94 -2.71
C ASP A 100 -8.21 -15.06 -2.80
N LYS A 101 -8.66 -14.82 -4.02
CA LYS A 101 -9.89 -14.09 -4.31
C LYS A 101 -10.80 -14.88 -5.24
N ALA A 102 -12.09 -14.60 -5.18
CA ALA A 102 -13.04 -15.13 -6.13
C ALA A 102 -12.66 -14.78 -7.56
N ALA A 103 -13.04 -15.63 -8.51
CA ALA A 103 -12.85 -15.34 -9.93
C ALA A 103 -13.58 -14.04 -10.30
N GLY A 104 -12.93 -13.20 -11.10
CA GLY A 104 -13.46 -11.91 -11.51
C GLY A 104 -12.42 -11.08 -12.27
N ASP A 105 -12.84 -9.90 -12.67
CA ASP A 105 -11.98 -8.94 -13.35
C ASP A 105 -11.52 -7.89 -12.35
N TYR A 106 -10.19 -7.70 -12.27
CA TYR A 106 -9.56 -6.80 -11.30
C TYR A 106 -8.57 -5.86 -11.98
N THR A 107 -8.40 -4.69 -11.39
CA THR A 107 -7.40 -3.71 -11.79
C THR A 107 -6.38 -3.51 -10.67
N PHE A 108 -5.14 -3.22 -11.03
CA PHE A 108 -4.03 -3.19 -10.08
C PHE A 108 -3.18 -1.94 -10.24
N TYR A 109 -2.52 -1.54 -9.17
CA TYR A 109 -1.51 -0.48 -9.19
C TYR A 109 -0.45 -0.71 -8.12
N GLY A 110 0.68 -0.03 -8.24
CA GLY A 110 1.76 -0.04 -7.27
C GLY A 110 2.01 1.33 -6.67
N VAL A 111 2.47 1.35 -5.43
CA VAL A 111 2.97 2.56 -4.77
C VAL A 111 4.46 2.37 -4.54
N ILE A 112 5.28 3.17 -5.19
CA ILE A 112 6.73 3.09 -5.14
C ILE A 112 7.24 4.18 -4.20
N PHE A 113 7.91 3.78 -3.13
CA PHE A 113 8.64 4.66 -2.24
C PHE A 113 10.11 4.73 -2.66
N ALA A 114 10.70 5.92 -2.58
CA ALA A 114 12.11 6.11 -2.93
C ALA A 114 13.06 5.43 -1.95
N ASP A 115 12.61 5.23 -0.72
CA ASP A 115 13.38 4.66 0.39
C ASP A 115 12.91 3.25 0.74
N THR A 116 13.70 2.52 1.52
CA THR A 116 13.40 1.16 2.01
C THR A 116 12.28 1.11 3.04
N THR A 117 11.90 2.24 3.59
CA THR A 117 10.86 2.37 4.61
C THR A 117 9.96 3.55 4.30
N VAL A 118 8.72 3.46 4.73
CA VAL A 118 7.81 4.61 4.71
C VAL A 118 8.20 5.54 5.85
N ALA A 119 8.49 6.79 5.52
CA ALA A 119 8.89 7.82 6.48
C ALA A 119 8.10 9.11 6.27
N GLU A 120 8.00 9.92 7.32
CA GLU A 120 7.49 11.29 7.17
C GLU A 120 8.37 12.08 6.21
N ASN A 121 7.74 12.85 5.35
CA ASN A 121 8.38 13.56 4.25
C ASN A 121 9.06 12.66 3.20
N GLY A 122 8.95 11.33 3.34
CA GLY A 122 9.42 10.36 2.35
C GLY A 122 8.71 10.52 1.01
N LYS A 123 9.42 10.32 -0.09
CA LYS A 123 8.89 10.47 -1.44
C LYS A 123 8.26 9.18 -1.92
N PHE A 124 7.09 9.29 -2.52
CA PHE A 124 6.41 8.17 -3.17
C PHE A 124 5.74 8.59 -4.47
N VAL A 125 5.46 7.62 -5.31
CA VAL A 125 4.70 7.80 -6.54
C VAL A 125 3.73 6.63 -6.71
N VAL A 126 2.53 6.91 -7.24
CA VAL A 126 1.51 5.90 -7.54
C VAL A 126 1.56 5.62 -9.05
N THR A 127 1.68 4.34 -9.42
CA THR A 127 1.63 3.95 -10.84
C THR A 127 0.23 4.14 -11.41
N ALA A 128 0.12 4.17 -12.73
CA ALA A 128 -1.19 4.10 -13.37
C ALA A 128 -1.89 2.78 -13.00
N VAL A 129 -3.21 2.84 -12.85
CA VAL A 129 -4.04 1.64 -12.69
C VAL A 129 -3.99 0.85 -14.00
N THR A 130 -3.80 -0.47 -13.92
CA THR A 130 -3.79 -1.33 -15.11
C THR A 130 -5.16 -1.39 -15.78
N SER A 131 -5.21 -1.86 -17.01
CA SER A 131 -6.47 -2.37 -17.57
C SER A 131 -6.96 -3.58 -16.76
N SER A 132 -8.24 -3.90 -16.89
CA SER A 132 -8.84 -5.06 -16.22
C SER A 132 -8.13 -6.35 -16.62
N ILE A 133 -7.86 -7.20 -15.63
CA ILE A 133 -7.18 -8.49 -15.76
C ILE A 133 -8.08 -9.56 -15.16
N GLY A 134 -8.42 -10.58 -15.95
CA GLY A 134 -9.22 -11.71 -15.47
C GLY A 134 -8.45 -12.56 -14.47
N TRP A 135 -9.05 -12.83 -13.34
CA TRP A 135 -8.56 -13.72 -12.29
C TRP A 135 -9.49 -14.92 -12.13
N ASP A 136 -8.97 -16.12 -12.16
CA ASP A 136 -9.76 -17.35 -12.01
C ASP A 136 -9.27 -18.28 -10.89
N ASN A 137 -8.26 -17.83 -10.13
CA ASN A 137 -7.62 -18.60 -9.04
C ASN A 137 -7.00 -19.94 -9.45
N SER A 138 -6.88 -20.20 -10.76
CA SER A 138 -6.34 -21.46 -11.30
C SER A 138 -4.95 -21.31 -11.91
N ALA A 139 -4.58 -20.10 -12.30
CA ALA A 139 -3.33 -19.78 -12.98
C ALA A 139 -2.71 -18.47 -12.50
N ASN A 140 -1.39 -18.39 -12.60
CA ASN A 140 -0.66 -17.17 -12.31
C ASN A 140 -0.99 -16.08 -13.32
N VAL A 141 -1.21 -14.87 -12.85
CA VAL A 141 -1.53 -13.71 -13.66
C VAL A 141 -0.36 -12.73 -13.66
N MET A 142 -0.05 -12.17 -14.83
CA MET A 142 0.99 -11.15 -14.97
C MET A 142 0.40 -9.75 -14.88
N VAL A 143 0.83 -8.97 -13.89
CA VAL A 143 0.49 -7.57 -13.72
C VAL A 143 1.67 -6.70 -14.15
N GLY A 144 1.62 -6.20 -15.38
CA GLY A 144 2.61 -5.28 -15.91
C GLY A 144 2.29 -3.84 -15.52
N LEU A 145 3.01 -3.28 -14.56
CA LEU A 145 2.93 -1.85 -14.25
C LEU A 145 3.64 -0.98 -15.30
N GLY A 146 4.33 -1.61 -16.26
CA GLY A 146 4.91 -0.95 -17.42
C GLY A 146 6.25 -0.26 -17.16
N ASN A 147 6.56 0.67 -18.07
CA ASN A 147 7.79 1.46 -18.01
C ASN A 147 7.55 2.74 -17.19
N GLN A 148 8.19 2.83 -16.04
CA GLN A 148 8.00 3.93 -15.09
C GLN A 148 8.93 5.15 -15.34
N LYS A 149 9.66 5.17 -16.44
CA LYS A 149 10.65 6.22 -16.75
C LYS A 149 10.05 7.63 -16.63
N THR A 150 9.02 7.92 -17.39
CA THR A 150 8.41 9.26 -17.41
C THR A 150 7.80 9.62 -16.06
N LEU A 151 7.17 8.65 -15.38
CA LEU A 151 6.55 8.86 -14.08
C LEU A 151 7.60 9.21 -13.02
N THR A 152 8.68 8.44 -12.92
CA THR A 152 9.66 8.56 -11.83
C THR A 152 10.72 9.64 -12.08
N GLN A 153 11.09 9.91 -13.34
CA GLN A 153 12.04 10.97 -13.67
C GLN A 153 11.48 12.37 -13.47
N THR A 154 10.16 12.54 -13.46
CA THR A 154 9.53 13.85 -13.27
C THR A 154 9.34 14.11 -11.78
N ALA A 155 10.11 15.03 -11.22
CA ALA A 155 10.05 15.37 -9.78
C ALA A 155 8.63 15.74 -9.31
N GLY A 156 7.85 16.44 -10.13
CA GLY A 156 6.48 16.83 -9.81
C GLY A 156 5.47 15.69 -9.71
N ASN A 157 5.80 14.50 -10.19
CA ASN A 157 4.95 13.30 -10.04
C ASN A 157 5.12 12.64 -8.67
N TRP A 158 6.20 12.95 -7.96
CA TRP A 158 6.46 12.41 -6.63
C TRP A 158 5.70 13.21 -5.58
N SER A 159 4.86 12.50 -4.86
CA SER A 159 4.17 13.00 -3.68
C SER A 159 5.05 12.81 -2.43
N THR A 160 4.62 13.40 -1.34
CA THR A 160 5.32 13.31 -0.05
C THR A 160 4.36 12.76 1.00
N VAL A 161 4.81 11.81 1.80
CA VAL A 161 4.08 11.36 2.98
C VAL A 161 4.02 12.53 3.95
N ALA A 162 2.82 13.02 4.25
CA ALA A 162 2.69 14.15 5.17
C ALA A 162 3.16 13.77 6.57
N ALA A 163 3.91 14.68 7.20
CA ALA A 163 4.23 14.55 8.61
C ALA A 163 2.95 14.73 9.45
N TYR A 164 2.89 14.00 10.57
CA TYR A 164 1.82 14.20 11.54
C TYR A 164 1.97 15.58 12.19
N SER A 165 0.89 16.31 12.25
CA SER A 165 0.83 17.59 12.94
C SER A 165 -0.22 17.50 14.04
N ASP A 166 0.26 17.46 15.27
CA ASP A 166 -0.60 17.58 16.44
C ASP A 166 -1.05 19.05 16.56
N VAL A 167 -2.01 19.43 15.72
CA VAL A 167 -2.66 20.74 15.86
C VAL A 167 -3.65 20.61 17.01
N PRO A 168 -3.40 21.28 18.16
CA PRO A 168 -4.38 21.29 19.24
C PRO A 168 -5.71 21.77 18.65
N GLU A 169 -6.76 20.95 18.80
CA GLU A 169 -8.08 21.31 18.29
C GLU A 169 -8.43 22.75 18.76
N PRO A 170 -8.78 23.66 17.86
CA PRO A 170 -9.06 25.05 18.23
C PRO A 170 -10.17 25.17 19.27
N THR A 171 -10.99 24.13 19.44
CA THR A 171 -12.01 23.99 20.49
C THR A 171 -11.45 23.98 21.90
N SER A 172 -10.28 23.35 22.16
CA SER A 172 -9.66 23.29 23.48
C SER A 172 -9.19 24.68 23.94
N GLY A 173 -8.56 25.43 23.03
CA GLY A 173 -8.14 26.80 23.29
C GLY A 173 -9.33 27.75 23.48
N LEU A 174 -10.38 27.59 22.67
CA LEU A 174 -11.58 28.40 22.76
C LEU A 174 -12.36 28.12 24.03
N LEU A 175 -12.49 26.85 24.46
CA LEU A 175 -13.12 26.44 25.71
C LEU A 175 -12.34 26.95 26.91
N LEU A 176 -11.02 26.93 26.88
CA LEU A 176 -10.17 27.50 27.94
C LEU A 176 -10.36 29.02 28.04
N LEU A 177 -10.39 29.73 26.90
CA LEU A 177 -10.63 31.16 26.84
C LEU A 177 -12.03 31.54 27.35
N LEU A 178 -13.06 30.79 26.95
CA LEU A 178 -14.44 30.98 27.43
C LEU A 178 -14.57 30.67 28.93
N GLY A 179 -13.88 29.62 29.42
CA GLY A 179 -13.81 29.31 30.84
C GLY A 179 -13.14 30.39 31.66
N MET A 180 -12.03 30.95 31.20
CA MET A 180 -11.32 32.05 31.86
C MET A 180 -12.15 33.37 31.83
N ALA A 181 -12.80 33.68 30.71
CA ALA A 181 -13.67 34.83 30.59
C ALA A 181 -14.88 34.73 31.54
N GLY A 182 -15.49 33.56 31.65
CA GLY A 182 -16.58 33.27 32.58
C GLY A 182 -16.19 33.45 34.05
N LEU A 183 -15.00 32.99 34.43
CA LEU A 183 -14.42 33.16 35.76
C LEU A 183 -14.12 34.64 36.08
N ALA A 184 -13.60 35.37 35.14
CA ALA A 184 -13.32 36.82 35.29
C ALA A 184 -14.59 37.62 35.46
N LEU A 185 -15.67 37.30 34.73
CA LEU A 185 -16.98 37.95 34.86
C LEU A 185 -17.64 37.63 36.22
N ARG A 186 -17.48 36.40 36.73
CA ARG A 186 -18.02 36.04 38.05
C ARG A 186 -17.32 36.77 39.20
N ARG A 187 -16.00 37.03 39.10
CA ARG A 187 -15.24 37.79 40.09
C ARG A 187 -15.62 39.26 40.14
N ARG A 188 -16.16 39.86 39.05
CA ARG A 188 -16.60 41.28 39.01
C ARG A 188 -17.99 41.49 39.62
N ARG A 189 -18.76 40.38 39.83
CA ARG A 189 -20.13 40.46 40.36
C ARG A 189 -20.22 40.05 41.87
N ALA A 190 -19.12 39.62 42.47
CA ALA A 190 -18.96 39.41 43.90
C ALA A 190 -18.19 40.55 44.55
#